data_ade6fb19166d9e1c127b4b1b908a3a65
#
_entry.id   ade6fb19166d9e1c127b4b1b908a3a65
#
_cell.length_a   1.000
_cell.length_b   1.000
_cell.length_c   1.000
_cell.angle_alpha   90.00
_cell.angle_beta   90.00
_cell.angle_gamma   90.00
#
_symmetry.space_group_name_H-M   'P 1'
#
loop_
_entity.id
_entity.type
_entity.pdbx_description
1 polymer ?
#
loop_
_entity_poly.entity_id
_entity_poly.type
_entity_poly.pdbx_seq_one_letter_code
_entity_poly.pdbx_strand_id
1 'polypeptide(L)'
;MYKRQDQRHVIFSQRKEVLEKQNIFETIDNFLKDEIEDLIKQKEKSPTIFQNKAQLNRINTLFGQNEENLNEKLRNLSEKEISSSINSNFKKKREERNAYLGEESSKEIEKKIFLQLIDLNWKNHIQYLEQLRQVIGLRSYGQRDPLVEYKKEAFHSFETMLNKIRQDIVMILLNLKIVEKRR
;
A
#
# COMPACT_ATOMS: atom_id res chain seq x y z
N MET A 1 16.93 14.46 6.25
CA MET A 1 17.43 13.29 5.49
C MET A 1 17.58 12.13 6.46
N TYR A 2 16.69 11.16 6.38
CA TYR A 2 16.63 10.06 7.35
C TYR A 2 17.84 9.14 7.23
N LYS A 3 18.61 9.02 8.30
CA LYS A 3 19.64 8.00 8.45
C LYS A 3 18.98 6.63 8.60
N ARG A 4 19.69 5.52 8.37
CA ARG A 4 19.17 4.14 8.54
C ARG A 4 18.51 3.94 9.92
N GLN A 5 19.04 4.59 10.94
CA GLN A 5 18.50 4.56 12.31
C GLN A 5 17.18 5.32 12.44
N ASP A 6 17.03 6.43 11.71
CA ASP A 6 15.79 7.22 11.69
C ASP A 6 14.66 6.43 11.00
N GLN A 7 14.96 5.76 9.88
CA GLN A 7 14.02 4.88 9.18
C GLN A 7 13.56 3.73 10.08
N ARG A 8 14.50 3.10 10.80
CA ARG A 8 14.19 2.06 11.79
C ARG A 8 13.25 2.60 12.86
N HIS A 9 13.51 3.80 13.37
CA HIS A 9 12.67 4.42 14.40
C HIS A 9 11.25 4.67 13.91
N VAL A 10 11.08 5.15 12.69
CA VAL A 10 9.76 5.34 12.06
C VAL A 10 9.00 4.02 11.97
N ILE A 11 9.63 2.96 11.47
CA ILE A 11 8.99 1.64 11.34
C ILE A 11 8.61 1.05 12.70
N PHE A 12 9.49 1.13 13.68
CA PHE A 12 9.18 0.64 15.04
C PHE A 12 8.06 1.44 15.71
N SER A 13 8.03 2.76 15.50
CA SER A 13 6.94 3.62 16.00
C SER A 13 5.61 3.27 15.34
N GLN A 14 5.58 3.08 14.03
CA GLN A 14 4.37 2.65 13.31
C GLN A 14 3.90 1.27 13.79
N ARG A 15 4.83 0.33 13.94
CA ARG A 15 4.51 -1.01 14.43
C ARG A 15 3.92 -0.97 15.84
N LYS A 16 4.51 -0.17 16.73
CA LYS A 16 4.03 0.05 18.10
C LYS A 16 2.64 0.68 18.07
N GLU A 17 2.44 1.71 17.26
CA GLU A 17 1.15 2.37 17.12
C GLU A 17 0.06 1.38 16.67
N VAL A 18 0.35 0.51 15.70
CA VAL A 18 -0.58 -0.54 15.25
C VAL A 18 -0.90 -1.53 16.36
N LEU A 19 0.08 -1.91 17.18
CA LEU A 19 -0.13 -2.82 18.31
C LEU A 19 -1.00 -2.20 19.40
N GLU A 20 -0.82 -0.91 19.69
CA GLU A 20 -1.50 -0.17 20.76
C GLU A 20 -2.87 0.37 20.33
N LYS A 21 -3.10 0.63 19.03
CA LYS A 21 -4.38 1.13 18.53
C LYS A 21 -5.52 0.13 18.74
N GLN A 22 -6.58 0.60 19.38
CA GLN A 22 -7.83 -0.15 19.51
C GLN A 22 -8.62 -0.15 18.20
N ASN A 23 -8.51 0.89 17.39
CA ASN A 23 -9.26 1.04 16.13
C ASN A 23 -8.35 1.07 14.90
N ILE A 24 -7.95 -0.10 14.44
CA ILE A 24 -7.14 -0.27 13.22
C ILE A 24 -7.91 0.15 11.96
N PHE A 25 -9.24 0.09 11.98
CA PHE A 25 -10.07 0.42 10.84
C PHE A 25 -9.86 1.86 10.37
N GLU A 26 -9.75 2.81 11.30
CA GLU A 26 -9.47 4.21 10.98
C GLU A 26 -8.15 4.40 10.24
N THR A 27 -7.11 3.71 10.67
CA THR A 27 -5.79 3.77 10.00
C THR A 27 -5.89 3.26 8.56
N ILE A 28 -6.59 2.15 8.36
CA ILE A 28 -6.76 1.56 7.04
C ILE A 28 -7.69 2.41 6.15
N ASP A 29 -8.70 3.05 6.73
CA ASP A 29 -9.57 3.98 6.01
C ASP A 29 -8.80 5.21 5.51
N ASN A 30 -7.84 5.71 6.29
CA ASN A 30 -6.93 6.77 5.84
C ASN A 30 -6.03 6.29 4.69
N PHE A 31 -5.53 5.06 4.73
CA PHE A 31 -4.77 4.48 3.61
C PHE A 31 -5.61 4.33 2.35
N LEU A 32 -6.87 3.92 2.49
CA LEU A 32 -7.80 3.85 1.36
C LEU A 32 -8.02 5.23 0.75
N LYS A 33 -8.19 6.25 1.58
CA LYS A 33 -8.34 7.65 1.12
C LYS A 33 -7.11 8.10 0.33
N ASP A 34 -5.92 7.85 0.84
CA ASP A 34 -4.67 8.18 0.14
C ASP A 34 -4.57 7.46 -1.21
N GLU A 35 -4.99 6.19 -1.27
CA GLU A 35 -5.01 5.42 -2.52
C GLU A 35 -5.98 5.99 -3.57
N ILE A 36 -7.14 6.46 -3.12
CA ILE A 36 -8.12 7.12 -3.98
C ILE A 36 -7.56 8.44 -4.51
N GLU A 37 -6.94 9.24 -3.65
CA GLU A 37 -6.31 10.51 -4.05
C GLU A 37 -5.18 10.28 -5.06
N ASP A 38 -4.35 9.27 -4.86
CA ASP A 38 -3.27 8.90 -5.78
C ASP A 38 -3.82 8.44 -7.13
N LEU A 39 -4.91 7.67 -7.14
CA LEU A 39 -5.59 7.25 -8.37
C LEU A 39 -6.15 8.45 -9.15
N ILE A 40 -6.79 9.39 -8.46
CA ILE A 40 -7.33 10.62 -9.05
C ILE A 40 -6.21 11.45 -9.68
N LYS A 41 -5.12 11.68 -8.95
CA LYS A 41 -3.93 12.40 -9.45
C LYS A 41 -3.31 11.72 -10.67
N GLN A 42 -3.27 10.39 -10.70
CA GLN A 42 -2.77 9.62 -11.84
C GLN A 42 -3.69 9.76 -13.06
N LYS A 43 -5.01 9.75 -12.86
CA LYS A 43 -5.99 9.99 -13.92
C LYS A 43 -5.79 11.35 -14.59
N GLU A 44 -5.55 12.40 -13.81
CA GLU A 44 -5.34 13.75 -14.31
C GLU A 44 -4.03 13.91 -15.12
N LYS A 45 -2.95 13.26 -14.64
CA LYS A 45 -1.62 13.42 -15.23
C LYS A 45 -1.41 12.67 -16.54
N SER A 46 -2.06 11.55 -16.74
CA SER A 46 -1.86 10.74 -17.95
C SER A 46 -3.01 9.75 -18.21
N PRO A 47 -3.79 9.97 -19.27
CA PRO A 47 -4.83 9.03 -19.69
C PRO A 47 -4.32 7.66 -20.11
N THR A 48 -3.02 7.53 -20.40
CA THR A 48 -2.37 6.31 -20.89
C THR A 48 -1.81 5.41 -19.79
N ILE A 49 -1.79 5.86 -18.52
CA ILE A 49 -1.30 5.07 -17.37
C ILE A 49 -2.08 3.76 -17.20
N PHE A 50 -3.33 3.72 -17.64
CA PHE A 50 -4.21 2.55 -17.52
C PHE A 50 -4.00 1.47 -18.60
N GLN A 51 -2.90 1.52 -19.35
CA GLN A 51 -2.56 0.48 -20.35
C GLN A 51 -1.80 -0.70 -19.74
N ASN A 52 -1.27 -0.55 -18.54
CA ASN A 52 -0.56 -1.62 -17.84
C ASN A 52 -1.56 -2.59 -17.19
N LYS A 53 -1.49 -3.87 -17.57
CA LYS A 53 -2.36 -4.95 -17.07
C LYS A 53 -2.37 -5.06 -15.53
N ALA A 54 -1.22 -4.85 -14.88
CA ALA A 54 -1.13 -4.90 -13.42
C ALA A 54 -1.88 -3.74 -12.76
N GLN A 55 -1.81 -2.54 -13.34
CA GLN A 55 -2.56 -1.37 -12.85
C GLN A 55 -4.06 -1.53 -13.09
N LEU A 56 -4.46 -2.07 -14.26
CA LEU A 56 -5.86 -2.37 -14.54
C LEU A 56 -6.45 -3.38 -13.55
N ASN A 57 -5.72 -4.44 -13.24
CA ASN A 57 -6.14 -5.42 -12.24
C ASN A 57 -6.31 -4.79 -10.86
N ARG A 58 -5.39 -3.90 -10.47
CA ARG A 58 -5.48 -3.15 -9.20
C ARG A 58 -6.74 -2.29 -9.16
N ILE A 59 -7.01 -1.54 -10.22
CA ILE A 59 -8.17 -0.66 -10.30
C ILE A 59 -9.47 -1.47 -10.30
N ASN A 60 -9.52 -2.57 -11.05
CA ASN A 60 -10.65 -3.51 -11.02
C ASN A 60 -10.93 -4.02 -9.60
N THR A 61 -9.88 -4.35 -8.85
CA THR A 61 -10.02 -4.77 -7.45
C THR A 61 -10.58 -3.64 -6.58
N LEU A 62 -10.09 -2.41 -6.73
CA LEU A 62 -10.58 -1.25 -5.97
C LEU A 62 -12.08 -1.00 -6.22
N PHE A 63 -12.53 -1.12 -7.47
CA PHE A 63 -13.95 -0.96 -7.82
C PHE A 63 -14.80 -2.20 -7.54
N GLY A 64 -14.19 -3.36 -7.30
CA GLY A 64 -14.89 -4.62 -7.09
C GLY A 64 -15.57 -5.16 -8.36
N GLN A 65 -15.09 -4.80 -9.52
CA GLN A 65 -15.66 -5.13 -10.84
C GLN A 65 -14.57 -5.68 -11.75
N ASN A 66 -14.92 -6.69 -12.56
CA ASN A 66 -14.06 -7.21 -13.63
C ASN A 66 -14.59 -6.66 -14.97
N GLU A 67 -14.42 -5.38 -15.22
CA GLU A 67 -14.86 -4.76 -16.46
C GLU A 67 -13.70 -4.65 -17.45
N GLU A 68 -13.90 -5.17 -18.66
CA GLU A 68 -12.94 -5.07 -19.76
C GLU A 68 -12.77 -3.61 -20.24
N ASN A 69 -13.80 -2.77 -20.09
CA ASN A 69 -13.82 -1.37 -20.53
C ASN A 69 -13.62 -0.37 -19.37
N LEU A 70 -12.91 -0.78 -18.32
CA LEU A 70 -12.69 0.08 -17.13
C LEU A 70 -12.02 1.41 -17.48
N ASN A 71 -11.15 1.43 -18.50
CA ASN A 71 -10.47 2.65 -18.94
C ASN A 71 -11.43 3.73 -19.44
N GLU A 72 -12.44 3.35 -20.22
CA GLU A 72 -13.44 4.29 -20.72
C GLU A 72 -14.34 4.78 -19.61
N LYS A 73 -14.73 3.88 -18.71
CA LYS A 73 -15.55 4.22 -17.55
C LYS A 73 -14.82 5.20 -16.62
N LEU A 74 -13.55 4.97 -16.33
CA LEU A 74 -12.74 5.86 -15.48
C LEU A 74 -12.56 7.25 -16.09
N ARG A 75 -12.45 7.37 -17.41
CA ARG A 75 -12.36 8.69 -18.06
C ARG A 75 -13.59 9.52 -17.81
N ASN A 76 -14.77 8.90 -17.77
CA ASN A 76 -16.06 9.58 -17.67
C ASN A 76 -16.52 9.82 -16.22
N LEU A 77 -15.97 9.09 -15.24
CA LEU A 77 -16.33 9.26 -13.84
C LEU A 77 -15.70 10.53 -13.24
N SER A 78 -16.48 11.28 -12.49
CA SER A 78 -15.98 12.38 -11.66
C SER A 78 -15.18 11.83 -10.46
N GLU A 79 -14.36 12.68 -9.85
CA GLU A 79 -13.59 12.33 -8.65
C GLU A 79 -14.50 11.84 -7.51
N LYS A 80 -15.67 12.48 -7.35
CA LYS A 80 -16.66 12.08 -6.32
C LYS A 80 -17.22 10.68 -6.58
N GLU A 81 -17.51 10.35 -7.82
CA GLU A 81 -18.01 9.02 -8.21
C GLU A 81 -16.95 7.95 -8.03
N ILE A 82 -15.69 8.22 -8.37
CA ILE A 82 -14.56 7.33 -8.12
C ILE A 82 -14.42 7.06 -6.62
N SER A 83 -14.36 8.12 -5.82
CA SER A 83 -14.24 8.03 -4.36
C SER A 83 -15.40 7.28 -3.73
N SER A 84 -16.63 7.60 -4.11
CA SER A 84 -17.83 6.94 -3.60
C SER A 84 -17.88 5.46 -3.94
N SER A 85 -17.55 5.09 -5.17
CA SER A 85 -17.57 3.69 -5.62
C SER A 85 -16.54 2.83 -4.88
N ILE A 86 -15.31 3.32 -4.75
CA ILE A 86 -14.23 2.59 -4.06
C ILE A 86 -14.53 2.47 -2.56
N ASN A 87 -14.95 3.54 -1.91
CA ASN A 87 -15.32 3.52 -0.49
C ASN A 87 -16.50 2.56 -0.22
N SER A 88 -17.50 2.57 -1.09
CA SER A 88 -18.65 1.67 -0.99
C SER A 88 -18.25 0.20 -1.12
N ASN A 89 -17.39 -0.12 -2.09
CA ASN A 89 -16.86 -1.48 -2.26
C ASN A 89 -16.05 -1.94 -1.04
N PHE A 90 -15.16 -1.10 -0.54
CA PHE A 90 -14.34 -1.43 0.62
C PHE A 90 -15.18 -1.63 1.89
N LYS A 91 -16.15 -0.75 2.12
CA LYS A 91 -17.09 -0.83 3.24
C LYS A 91 -17.92 -2.11 3.17
N LYS A 92 -18.48 -2.44 2.00
CA LYS A 92 -19.23 -3.68 1.78
C LYS A 92 -18.38 -4.92 2.12
N LYS A 93 -17.15 -4.98 1.65
CA LYS A 93 -16.23 -6.09 1.95
C LYS A 93 -15.91 -6.21 3.44
N ARG A 94 -15.75 -5.10 4.15
CA ARG A 94 -15.55 -5.09 5.60
C ARG A 94 -16.80 -5.52 6.34
N GLU A 95 -17.97 -5.05 5.95
CA GLU A 95 -19.26 -5.44 6.54
C GLU A 95 -19.53 -6.95 6.36
N GLU A 96 -19.25 -7.51 5.19
CA GLU A 96 -19.32 -8.96 4.93
C GLU A 96 -18.41 -9.74 5.91
N ARG A 97 -17.17 -9.28 6.14
CA ARG A 97 -16.26 -9.90 7.11
C ARG A 97 -16.77 -9.78 8.54
N ASN A 98 -17.25 -8.60 8.91
CA ASN A 98 -17.75 -8.34 10.25
C ASN A 98 -19.00 -9.18 10.56
N ALA A 99 -19.89 -9.34 9.58
CA ALA A 99 -21.07 -10.17 9.72
C ALA A 99 -20.73 -11.65 9.94
N TYR A 100 -19.63 -12.12 9.32
CA TYR A 100 -19.21 -13.52 9.40
C TYR A 100 -18.34 -13.83 10.63
N LEU A 101 -17.39 -12.97 10.94
CA LEU A 101 -16.35 -13.20 11.97
C LEU A 101 -16.61 -12.45 13.27
N GLY A 102 -17.46 -11.44 13.24
CA GLY A 102 -17.55 -10.43 14.30
C GLY A 102 -16.54 -9.29 14.09
N GLU A 103 -16.88 -8.11 14.61
CA GLU A 103 -16.08 -6.90 14.43
C GLU A 103 -14.70 -7.01 15.08
N GLU A 104 -14.60 -7.54 16.30
CA GLU A 104 -13.31 -7.67 17.00
C GLU A 104 -12.37 -8.65 16.29
N SER A 105 -12.87 -9.77 15.80
CA SER A 105 -12.06 -10.72 15.02
C SER A 105 -11.60 -10.11 13.70
N SER A 106 -12.44 -9.31 13.06
CA SER A 106 -12.06 -8.58 11.84
C SER A 106 -10.96 -7.55 12.10
N LYS A 107 -11.03 -6.80 13.19
CA LYS A 107 -9.97 -5.87 13.62
C LYS A 107 -8.66 -6.59 13.86
N GLU A 108 -8.67 -7.72 14.57
CA GLU A 108 -7.48 -8.51 14.83
C GLU A 108 -6.85 -9.07 13.55
N ILE A 109 -7.65 -9.50 12.58
CA ILE A 109 -7.16 -9.96 11.28
C ILE A 109 -6.52 -8.81 10.50
N GLU A 110 -7.18 -7.66 10.39
CA GLU A 110 -6.64 -6.49 9.70
C GLU A 110 -5.33 -6.03 10.35
N LYS A 111 -5.27 -6.02 11.68
CA LYS A 111 -4.07 -5.71 12.47
C LYS A 111 -2.93 -6.68 12.21
N LYS A 112 -3.22 -7.98 12.23
CA LYS A 112 -2.23 -9.04 11.97
C LYS A 112 -1.65 -8.95 10.56
N ILE A 113 -2.50 -8.76 9.54
CA ILE A 113 -2.07 -8.60 8.15
C ILE A 113 -1.16 -7.37 8.03
N PHE A 114 -1.55 -6.24 8.63
CA PHE A 114 -0.76 -5.03 8.57
C PHE A 114 0.62 -5.19 9.22
N LEU A 115 0.70 -5.80 10.40
CA LEU A 115 1.97 -6.10 11.06
C LEU A 115 2.86 -7.02 10.21
N GLN A 116 2.29 -8.03 9.59
CA GLN A 116 3.04 -8.94 8.70
C GLN A 116 3.58 -8.19 7.48
N LEU A 117 2.81 -7.27 6.90
CA LEU A 117 3.27 -6.45 5.78
C LEU A 117 4.40 -5.51 6.17
N ILE A 118 4.31 -4.87 7.34
CA ILE A 118 5.39 -4.03 7.87
C ILE A 118 6.67 -4.87 8.01
N ASP A 119 6.58 -6.00 8.68
CA ASP A 119 7.75 -6.84 8.99
C ASP A 119 8.41 -7.39 7.70
N LEU A 120 7.61 -7.86 6.73
CA LEU A 120 8.10 -8.36 5.45
C LEU A 120 8.78 -7.27 4.62
N ASN A 121 8.12 -6.14 4.45
CA ASN A 121 8.65 -5.04 3.64
C ASN A 121 9.89 -4.41 4.28
N TRP A 122 9.90 -4.28 5.61
CA TRP A 122 11.07 -3.81 6.35
C TRP A 122 12.27 -4.74 6.20
N LYS A 123 12.07 -6.04 6.32
CA LYS A 123 13.13 -7.04 6.09
C LYS A 123 13.72 -6.91 4.68
N ASN A 124 12.88 -6.82 3.67
CA ASN A 124 13.32 -6.67 2.27
C ASN A 124 14.06 -5.35 2.05
N HIS A 125 13.61 -4.27 2.68
CA HIS A 125 14.26 -2.96 2.60
C HIS A 125 15.67 -2.98 3.22
N ILE A 126 15.84 -3.60 4.37
CA ILE A 126 17.17 -3.75 5.00
C ILE A 126 18.12 -4.55 4.10
N GLN A 127 17.65 -5.63 3.49
CA GLN A 127 18.44 -6.40 2.53
C GLN A 127 18.83 -5.56 1.31
N TYR A 128 17.90 -4.78 0.77
CA TYR A 128 18.17 -3.85 -0.33
C TYR A 128 19.23 -2.80 0.05
N LEU A 129 19.12 -2.20 1.23
CA LEU A 129 20.10 -1.21 1.70
C LEU A 129 21.51 -1.81 1.87
N GLU A 130 21.59 -3.07 2.28
CA GLU A 130 22.89 -3.77 2.40
C GLU A 130 23.51 -4.03 1.02
N GLN A 131 22.73 -4.47 0.04
CA GLN A 131 23.17 -4.63 -1.34
C GLN A 131 23.59 -3.29 -1.96
N LEU A 132 22.78 -2.24 -1.75
CA LEU A 132 23.08 -0.89 -2.24
C LEU A 132 24.41 -0.40 -1.68
N ARG A 133 24.69 -0.64 -0.40
CA ARG A 133 25.95 -0.27 0.25
C ARG A 133 27.15 -0.92 -0.41
N GLN A 134 27.03 -2.17 -0.85
CA GLN A 134 28.13 -2.89 -1.51
C GLN A 134 28.44 -2.35 -2.90
N VAL A 135 27.42 -1.90 -3.65
CA VAL A 135 27.60 -1.49 -5.05
C VAL A 135 27.74 0.03 -5.24
N ILE A 136 27.38 0.82 -4.25
CA ILE A 136 27.34 2.29 -4.40
C ILE A 136 28.73 2.89 -4.63
N GLY A 137 29.78 2.25 -4.09
CA GLY A 137 31.17 2.64 -4.30
C GLY A 137 31.61 2.62 -5.76
N LEU A 138 31.00 1.76 -6.59
CA LEU A 138 31.29 1.71 -8.03
C LEU A 138 30.81 2.95 -8.78
N ARG A 139 29.87 3.70 -8.24
CA ARG A 139 29.35 4.95 -8.84
C ARG A 139 30.30 6.13 -8.68
N SER A 140 31.34 6.03 -7.86
CA SER A 140 32.38 7.05 -7.72
C SER A 140 33.15 7.30 -9.03
N TYR A 141 33.19 6.34 -9.93
CA TYR A 141 33.77 6.50 -11.27
C TYR A 141 33.05 7.55 -12.14
N GLY A 142 31.80 7.93 -11.80
CA GLY A 142 31.00 8.96 -12.46
C GLY A 142 31.08 10.35 -11.81
N GLN A 143 32.13 10.67 -11.02
CA GLN A 143 32.31 11.94 -10.30
C GLN A 143 31.17 12.29 -9.32
N ARG A 144 30.41 11.30 -8.86
CA ARG A 144 29.37 11.48 -7.86
C ARG A 144 29.85 11.03 -6.48
N ASP A 145 29.49 11.77 -5.45
CA ASP A 145 29.77 11.37 -4.07
C ASP A 145 28.92 10.12 -3.71
N PRO A 146 29.57 8.95 -3.46
CA PRO A 146 28.84 7.72 -3.15
C PRO A 146 27.94 7.84 -1.92
N LEU A 147 28.33 8.63 -0.93
CA LEU A 147 27.56 8.83 0.29
C LEU A 147 26.25 9.61 0.03
N VAL A 148 26.33 10.62 -0.84
CA VAL A 148 25.17 11.42 -1.24
C VAL A 148 24.21 10.56 -2.06
N GLU A 149 24.70 9.78 -3.01
CA GLU A 149 23.89 8.87 -3.83
C GLU A 149 23.24 7.78 -2.97
N TYR A 150 23.98 7.17 -2.04
CA TYR A 150 23.42 6.19 -1.11
C TYR A 150 22.26 6.80 -0.28
N LYS A 151 22.43 8.00 0.26
CA LYS A 151 21.39 8.66 1.06
C LYS A 151 20.14 8.95 0.25
N LYS A 152 20.29 9.40 -1.01
CA LYS A 152 19.16 9.66 -1.91
C LYS A 152 18.37 8.39 -2.22
N GLU A 153 19.08 7.32 -2.62
CA GLU A 153 18.44 6.06 -2.95
C GLU A 153 17.81 5.38 -1.74
N ALA A 154 18.49 5.41 -0.59
CA ALA A 154 17.95 4.87 0.66
C ALA A 154 16.67 5.61 1.09
N PHE A 155 16.61 6.92 0.91
CA PHE A 155 15.41 7.71 1.18
C PHE A 155 14.27 7.35 0.21
N HIS A 156 14.56 7.37 -1.08
CA HIS A 156 13.57 7.04 -2.11
C HIS A 156 13.01 5.62 -1.97
N SER A 157 13.87 4.64 -1.72
CA SER A 157 13.43 3.25 -1.51
C SER A 157 12.60 3.09 -0.24
N PHE A 158 12.88 3.88 0.80
CA PHE A 158 12.08 3.89 2.02
C PHE A 158 10.67 4.45 1.79
N GLU A 159 10.55 5.58 1.09
CA GLU A 159 9.27 6.14 0.71
C GLU A 159 8.46 5.17 -0.17
N THR A 160 9.12 4.54 -1.13
CA THR A 160 8.50 3.51 -1.99
C THR A 160 8.00 2.33 -1.17
N MET A 161 8.76 1.88 -0.17
CA MET A 161 8.36 0.82 0.75
C MET A 161 7.11 1.21 1.56
N LEU A 162 7.05 2.42 2.12
CA LEU A 162 5.89 2.90 2.88
C LEU A 162 4.63 2.95 2.01
N ASN A 163 4.77 3.48 0.79
CA ASN A 163 3.67 3.52 -0.17
C ASN A 163 3.21 2.11 -0.55
N LYS A 164 4.15 1.19 -0.76
CA LYS A 164 3.84 -0.20 -1.06
C LYS A 164 3.06 -0.88 0.08
N ILE A 165 3.46 -0.71 1.33
CA ILE A 165 2.74 -1.26 2.50
C ILE A 165 1.29 -0.76 2.50
N ARG A 166 1.08 0.55 2.29
CA ARG A 166 -0.25 1.17 2.22
C ARG A 166 -1.11 0.57 1.12
N GLN A 167 -0.54 0.41 -0.07
CA GLN A 167 -1.22 -0.19 -1.21
C GLN A 167 -1.55 -1.66 -0.99
N ASP A 168 -0.60 -2.42 -0.52
CA ASP A 168 -0.73 -3.87 -0.32
C ASP A 168 -1.80 -4.20 0.72
N ILE A 169 -1.88 -3.45 1.84
CA ILE A 169 -2.91 -3.71 2.86
C ILE A 169 -4.32 -3.52 2.30
N VAL A 170 -4.56 -2.44 1.56
CA VAL A 170 -5.87 -2.17 0.94
C VAL A 170 -6.23 -3.29 -0.04
N MET A 171 -5.29 -3.68 -0.90
CA MET A 171 -5.52 -4.71 -1.92
C MET A 171 -5.75 -6.10 -1.31
N ILE A 172 -5.00 -6.46 -0.27
CA ILE A 172 -5.17 -7.74 0.43
C ILE A 172 -6.54 -7.79 1.09
N LEU A 173 -6.97 -6.71 1.76
CA LEU A 173 -8.26 -6.67 2.44
C LEU A 173 -9.45 -6.72 1.47
N LEU A 174 -9.32 -6.15 0.28
CA LEU A 174 -10.33 -6.25 -0.78
C LEU A 174 -10.43 -7.67 -1.37
N ASN A 175 -9.32 -8.37 -1.44
CA ASN A 175 -9.24 -9.73 -2.00
C ASN A 175 -9.40 -10.83 -0.95
N LEU A 176 -9.47 -10.48 0.33
CA LEU A 176 -9.56 -11.45 1.43
C LEU A 176 -10.86 -12.25 1.33
N LYS A 177 -10.71 -13.58 1.15
CA LYS A 177 -11.84 -14.51 1.11
C LYS A 177 -11.88 -15.32 2.40
N ILE A 178 -13.08 -15.42 2.98
CA ILE A 178 -13.33 -16.31 4.11
C ILE A 178 -13.63 -17.69 3.54
N VAL A 179 -12.83 -18.68 3.91
CA VAL A 179 -13.02 -20.07 3.50
C VAL A 179 -13.40 -20.89 4.73
N GLU A 180 -14.58 -21.48 4.71
CA GLU A 180 -14.96 -22.46 5.73
C GLU A 180 -14.10 -23.71 5.61
N LYS A 181 -13.39 -24.04 6.69
CA LYS A 181 -12.73 -25.32 6.77
C LYS A 181 -13.83 -26.37 7.03
N ARG A 182 -14.31 -27.03 5.98
CA ARG A 182 -15.17 -28.21 6.16
C ARG A 182 -14.39 -29.20 7.01
N ARG A 183 -14.93 -29.50 8.20
CA ARG A 183 -14.46 -30.56 9.07
C ARG A 183 -14.87 -31.91 8.47
#